data_d23fd0ee27ffdaf7ffaaa3aeefd126a9
#
_entry.id   d23fd0ee27ffdaf7ffaaa3aeefd126a9
#
_cell.length_a   1.000
_cell.length_b   1.000
_cell.length_c   1.000
_cell.angle_alpha   90.00
_cell.angle_beta   90.00
_cell.angle_gamma   90.00
#
_symmetry.space_group_name_H-M   'P 1'
#
loop_
_entity.id
_entity.type
_entity.pdbx_description
1 polymer ?
#
loop_
_entity_poly.entity_id
_entity_poly.type
_entity_poly.pdbx_seq_one_letter_code
_entity_poly.pdbx_strand_id
1 'polypeptide(L)'
;NDDLILANATTALQCAAAATSTIPILGTSVTDYATALDISDWTGSTGMNISGTCDLAPIDEQEAMLKELLPDAKTVGILYCSAEPNSAYQAKKFEEALDKDGIKYKEYTAADSNEIQSVVTSAVDECDALYIPTQRLSTISVFRQKYR
;
A
#
# COMPACT_ATOMS: atom_id res chain seq x y z
N ASN A 1 -28.83 -16.57 -5.83
CA ASN A 1 -28.38 -16.37 -4.46
C ASN A 1 -26.98 -17.00 -4.36
N ASP A 2 -26.00 -16.22 -3.95
CA ASP A 2 -24.65 -16.71 -3.75
C ASP A 2 -24.48 -17.15 -2.28
N ASP A 3 -23.76 -18.24 -2.07
CA ASP A 3 -23.53 -18.79 -0.73
C ASP A 3 -22.21 -18.31 -0.12
N LEU A 4 -21.35 -17.72 -0.94
CA LEU A 4 -20.02 -17.23 -0.58
C LEU A 4 -19.58 -16.11 -1.53
N ILE A 5 -18.90 -15.11 -1.01
CA ILE A 5 -18.23 -14.04 -1.80
C ILE A 5 -16.72 -14.18 -1.64
N LEU A 6 -15.99 -14.25 -2.76
CA LEU A 6 -14.53 -14.13 -2.78
C LEU A 6 -14.16 -12.69 -3.20
N ALA A 7 -13.65 -11.93 -2.26
CA ALA A 7 -13.24 -10.55 -2.45
C ALA A 7 -11.72 -10.46 -2.70
N ASN A 8 -11.32 -10.08 -3.89
CA ASN A 8 -9.90 -9.91 -4.25
C ASN A 8 -9.52 -8.43 -4.22
N ALA A 9 -8.62 -8.05 -3.34
CA ALA A 9 -8.14 -6.72 -3.02
C ALA A 9 -9.02 -5.90 -2.06
N THR A 10 -8.43 -4.88 -1.44
CA THR A 10 -9.02 -4.06 -0.38
C THR A 10 -10.38 -3.44 -0.78
N THR A 11 -10.44 -2.79 -1.93
CA THR A 11 -11.69 -2.14 -2.39
C THR A 11 -12.81 -3.15 -2.64
N ALA A 12 -12.49 -4.34 -3.19
CA ALA A 12 -13.48 -5.40 -3.38
C ALA A 12 -14.01 -5.92 -2.03
N LEU A 13 -13.13 -6.07 -1.04
CA LEU A 13 -13.52 -6.45 0.33
C LEU A 13 -14.45 -5.40 0.95
N GLN A 14 -14.12 -4.12 0.84
CA GLN A 14 -14.95 -3.02 1.34
C GLN A 14 -16.35 -3.00 0.70
N CYS A 15 -16.42 -3.17 -0.63
CA CYS A 15 -17.69 -3.25 -1.34
C CYS A 15 -18.52 -4.46 -0.90
N ALA A 16 -17.90 -5.63 -0.73
CA ALA A 16 -18.59 -6.83 -0.28
C ALA A 16 -19.09 -6.68 1.18
N ALA A 17 -18.27 -6.12 2.07
CA ALA A 17 -18.64 -5.86 3.46
C ALA A 17 -19.82 -4.88 3.57
N ALA A 18 -19.88 -3.87 2.71
CA ALA A 18 -21.00 -2.94 2.66
C ALA A 18 -22.30 -3.56 2.10
N ALA A 19 -22.16 -4.58 1.27
CA ALA A 19 -23.31 -5.21 0.58
C ALA A 19 -24.05 -6.26 1.42
N THR A 20 -23.35 -6.95 2.36
CA THR A 20 -23.94 -8.05 3.13
C THR A 20 -23.28 -8.24 4.49
N SER A 21 -24.10 -8.55 5.50
CA SER A 21 -23.64 -8.95 6.83
C SER A 21 -23.91 -10.45 7.12
N THR A 22 -24.45 -11.19 6.16
CA THR A 22 -24.88 -12.58 6.36
C THR A 22 -24.20 -13.58 5.44
N ILE A 23 -23.93 -13.20 4.18
CA ILE A 23 -23.19 -14.07 3.25
C ILE A 23 -21.71 -14.08 3.67
N PRO A 24 -21.08 -15.24 3.89
CA PRO A 24 -19.65 -15.31 4.19
C PRO A 24 -18.80 -14.64 3.11
N ILE A 25 -17.79 -13.87 3.52
CA ILE A 25 -16.84 -13.20 2.62
C ILE A 25 -15.44 -13.71 2.92
N LEU A 26 -14.75 -14.22 1.90
CA LEU A 26 -13.33 -14.53 1.94
C LEU A 26 -12.54 -13.48 1.19
N GLY A 27 -11.67 -12.76 1.91
CA GLY A 27 -10.75 -11.80 1.35
C GLY A 27 -9.42 -12.44 0.93
N THR A 28 -8.86 -11.98 -0.19
CA THR A 28 -7.51 -12.28 -0.63
C THR A 28 -6.86 -11.04 -1.21
N SER A 29 -5.54 -10.96 -1.23
CA SER A 29 -4.80 -9.76 -1.68
C SER A 29 -5.25 -8.49 -0.91
N VAL A 30 -5.46 -8.64 0.38
CA VAL A 30 -5.83 -7.56 1.31
C VAL A 30 -4.64 -7.27 2.20
N THR A 31 -4.15 -6.05 2.14
CA THR A 31 -2.94 -5.63 2.86
C THR A 31 -3.16 -5.60 4.37
N ASP A 32 -4.26 -5.00 4.83
CA ASP A 32 -4.61 -4.90 6.25
C ASP A 32 -6.12 -4.86 6.45
N TYR A 33 -6.66 -5.85 7.16
CA TYR A 33 -8.10 -5.97 7.40
C TYR A 33 -8.63 -4.93 8.38
N ALA A 34 -7.83 -4.54 9.38
CA ALA A 34 -8.23 -3.53 10.35
C ALA A 34 -8.46 -2.18 9.64
N THR A 35 -7.50 -1.75 8.82
CA THR A 35 -7.63 -0.52 8.01
C THR A 35 -8.74 -0.64 6.96
N ALA A 36 -8.84 -1.79 6.28
CA ALA A 36 -9.83 -1.98 5.22
C ALA A 36 -11.28 -1.90 5.74
N LEU A 37 -11.52 -2.33 6.97
CA LEU A 37 -12.84 -2.45 7.58
C LEU A 37 -13.08 -1.44 8.71
N ASP A 38 -12.16 -0.47 8.89
CA ASP A 38 -12.22 0.57 9.94
C ASP A 38 -12.39 0.00 11.36
N ILE A 39 -11.61 -1.06 11.68
CA ILE A 39 -11.64 -1.72 12.99
C ILE A 39 -10.54 -1.14 13.88
N SER A 40 -10.91 -0.33 14.88
CA SER A 40 -9.98 0.31 15.81
C SER A 40 -9.38 -0.66 16.83
N ASP A 41 -10.16 -1.62 17.32
CA ASP A 41 -9.76 -2.57 18.35
C ASP A 41 -9.43 -3.94 17.74
N TRP A 42 -8.38 -3.98 16.90
CA TRP A 42 -7.99 -5.21 16.22
C TRP A 42 -7.45 -6.28 17.15
N THR A 43 -8.10 -7.42 17.17
CA THR A 43 -7.75 -8.60 18.00
C THR A 43 -7.27 -9.81 17.19
N GLY A 44 -7.02 -9.64 15.89
CA GLY A 44 -6.74 -10.76 14.98
C GLY A 44 -8.00 -11.36 14.33
N SER A 45 -9.17 -10.80 14.61
CA SER A 45 -10.45 -11.20 14.05
C SER A 45 -11.26 -9.99 13.61
N THR A 46 -11.99 -10.11 12.53
CA THR A 46 -12.88 -9.04 12.05
C THR A 46 -14.13 -8.90 12.93
N GLY A 47 -14.53 -9.95 13.65
CA GLY A 47 -15.80 -9.99 14.37
C GLY A 47 -17.05 -9.98 13.48
N MET A 48 -16.87 -10.16 12.17
CA MET A 48 -17.92 -10.11 11.15
C MET A 48 -17.98 -11.42 10.35
N ASN A 49 -18.85 -11.46 9.34
CA ASN A 49 -18.95 -12.56 8.35
C ASN A 49 -17.78 -12.58 7.36
N ILE A 50 -16.61 -12.07 7.74
CA ILE A 50 -15.44 -11.85 6.90
C ILE A 50 -14.23 -12.59 7.47
N SER A 51 -13.53 -13.34 6.62
CA SER A 51 -12.22 -13.94 6.88
C SER A 51 -11.35 -13.88 5.63
N GLY A 52 -10.08 -14.27 5.72
CA GLY A 52 -9.22 -14.31 4.54
C GLY A 52 -7.73 -14.31 4.85
N THR A 53 -6.94 -13.97 3.83
CA THR A 53 -5.48 -13.90 3.91
C THR A 53 -4.98 -12.47 3.74
N CYS A 54 -3.91 -12.12 4.47
CA CYS A 54 -3.20 -10.84 4.36
C CYS A 54 -1.99 -11.00 3.44
N ASP A 55 -1.72 -9.99 2.61
CA ASP A 55 -0.55 -9.92 1.73
C ASP A 55 0.40 -8.76 2.08
N LEU A 56 0.32 -8.25 3.31
CA LEU A 56 1.23 -7.21 3.77
C LEU A 56 2.68 -7.67 3.62
N ALA A 57 3.45 -6.90 2.84
CA ALA A 57 4.87 -7.15 2.65
C ALA A 57 5.66 -6.91 3.96
N PRO A 58 6.81 -7.58 4.15
CA PRO A 58 7.69 -7.36 5.31
C PRO A 58 8.39 -6.00 5.19
N ILE A 59 7.75 -4.94 5.65
CA ILE A 59 8.18 -3.55 5.46
C ILE A 59 9.55 -3.27 6.08
N ASP A 60 9.83 -3.80 7.28
CA ASP A 60 11.13 -3.64 7.94
C ASP A 60 12.27 -4.30 7.13
N GLU A 61 12.00 -5.43 6.45
CA GLU A 61 12.97 -6.08 5.56
C GLU A 61 13.19 -5.30 4.26
N GLN A 62 12.15 -4.64 3.75
CA GLN A 62 12.25 -3.76 2.58
C GLN A 62 13.10 -2.52 2.89
N GLU A 63 12.96 -1.95 4.08
CA GLU A 63 13.79 -0.85 4.55
C GLU A 63 15.26 -1.30 4.72
N ALA A 64 15.49 -2.46 5.33
CA ALA A 64 16.83 -3.02 5.47
C ALA A 64 17.50 -3.27 4.11
N MET A 65 16.74 -3.79 3.13
CA MET A 65 17.20 -3.97 1.74
C MET A 65 17.56 -2.63 1.08
N LEU A 66 16.77 -1.57 1.31
CA LEU A 66 17.08 -0.24 0.79
C LEU A 66 18.45 0.25 1.29
N LYS A 67 18.76 0.09 2.58
CA LYS A 67 20.05 0.47 3.16
C LYS A 67 21.21 -0.36 2.62
N GLU A 68 20.99 -1.64 2.37
CA GLU A 68 22.02 -2.52 1.79
C GLU A 68 22.34 -2.14 0.34
N LEU A 69 21.31 -1.86 -0.47
CA LEU A 69 21.47 -1.53 -1.89
C LEU A 69 21.93 -0.09 -2.12
N LEU A 70 21.53 0.84 -1.26
CA LEU A 70 21.78 2.28 -1.39
C LEU A 70 22.26 2.87 -0.05
N PRO A 71 23.45 2.49 0.44
CA PRO A 71 23.95 2.88 1.77
C PRO A 71 24.17 4.39 1.92
N ASP A 72 24.33 5.11 0.83
CA ASP A 72 24.57 6.57 0.81
C ASP A 72 23.28 7.38 0.64
N ALA A 73 22.13 6.75 0.48
CA ALA A 73 20.84 7.43 0.33
C ALA A 73 20.49 8.23 1.60
N LYS A 74 20.23 9.52 1.44
CA LYS A 74 19.90 10.44 2.54
C LYS A 74 18.43 10.81 2.58
N THR A 75 17.77 10.77 1.42
CA THR A 75 16.36 11.16 1.26
C THR A 75 15.65 10.13 0.39
N VAL A 76 14.60 9.55 0.93
CA VAL A 76 13.77 8.56 0.24
C VAL A 76 12.44 9.20 -0.14
N GLY A 77 12.06 9.10 -1.40
CA GLY A 77 10.72 9.46 -1.85
C GLY A 77 9.76 8.29 -1.67
N ILE A 78 8.64 8.51 -1.02
CA ILE A 78 7.58 7.50 -0.86
C ILE A 78 6.45 7.87 -1.83
N LEU A 79 6.28 7.08 -2.88
CA LEU A 79 5.34 7.37 -3.96
C LEU A 79 4.17 6.41 -3.96
N TYR A 80 2.97 6.90 -3.72
CA TYR A 80 1.79 6.06 -3.65
C TYR A 80 0.51 6.73 -4.14
N CYS A 81 -0.54 5.92 -4.36
CA CYS A 81 -1.86 6.40 -4.73
C CYS A 81 -2.65 6.81 -3.49
N SER A 82 -2.97 8.10 -3.35
CA SER A 82 -3.72 8.63 -2.20
C SER A 82 -5.17 8.11 -2.11
N ALA A 83 -5.72 7.62 -3.21
CA ALA A 83 -7.06 7.03 -3.25
C ALA A 83 -7.12 5.56 -2.79
N GLU A 84 -5.96 4.95 -2.45
CA GLU A 84 -5.87 3.54 -2.06
C GLU A 84 -5.45 3.40 -0.58
N PRO A 85 -6.36 2.99 0.33
CA PRO A 85 -6.05 2.87 1.76
C PRO A 85 -4.89 1.92 2.07
N ASN A 86 -4.77 0.81 1.31
CA ASN A 86 -3.67 -0.14 1.44
C ASN A 86 -2.31 0.48 1.09
N SER A 87 -2.24 1.37 0.10
CA SER A 87 -1.01 2.06 -0.27
C SER A 87 -0.59 3.08 0.79
N ALA A 88 -1.54 3.85 1.29
CA ALA A 88 -1.30 4.80 2.40
C ALA A 88 -0.86 4.08 3.68
N TYR A 89 -1.45 2.93 4.01
CA TYR A 89 -1.05 2.11 5.16
C TYR A 89 0.41 1.63 5.04
N GLN A 90 0.80 1.10 3.87
CA GLN A 90 2.17 0.64 3.63
C GLN A 90 3.17 1.81 3.66
N ALA A 91 2.81 2.96 3.06
CA ALA A 91 3.63 4.18 3.10
C ALA A 91 3.93 4.58 4.55
N LYS A 92 2.90 4.69 5.39
CA LYS A 92 3.05 5.02 6.81
C LYS A 92 3.93 4.02 7.56
N LYS A 93 3.80 2.72 7.30
CA LYS A 93 4.65 1.70 7.92
C LYS A 93 6.11 1.84 7.49
N PHE A 94 6.35 2.20 6.24
CA PHE A 94 7.71 2.43 5.74
C PHE A 94 8.33 3.71 6.33
N GLU A 95 7.54 4.77 6.51
CA GLU A 95 7.96 5.98 7.25
C GLU A 95 8.38 5.67 8.68
N GLU A 96 7.56 4.88 9.41
CA GLU A 96 7.89 4.42 10.76
C GLU A 96 9.23 3.64 10.81
N ALA A 97 9.55 2.89 9.74
CA ALA A 97 10.84 2.18 9.64
C ALA A 97 12.00 3.16 9.36
N LEU A 98 11.83 4.10 8.43
CA LEU A 98 12.83 5.12 8.12
C LEU A 98 13.12 6.03 9.32
N ASP A 99 12.09 6.41 10.09
CA ASP A 99 12.23 7.23 11.30
C ASP A 99 13.09 6.55 12.37
N LYS A 100 12.98 5.22 12.56
CA LYS A 100 13.81 4.46 13.50
C LYS A 100 15.30 4.59 13.18
N ASP A 101 15.64 4.68 11.90
CA ASP A 101 17.03 4.77 11.43
C ASP A 101 17.48 6.20 11.08
N GLY A 102 16.60 7.19 11.29
CA GLY A 102 16.89 8.60 11.07
C GLY A 102 17.06 8.97 9.58
N ILE A 103 16.51 8.19 8.68
CA ILE A 103 16.54 8.44 7.24
C ILE A 103 15.44 9.44 6.89
N LYS A 104 15.78 10.48 6.14
CA LYS A 104 14.80 11.49 5.71
C LYS A 104 13.93 10.94 4.60
N TYR A 105 12.66 11.33 4.59
CA TYR A 105 11.75 10.97 3.51
C TYR A 105 10.86 12.15 3.08
N LYS A 106 10.27 12.00 1.91
CA LYS A 106 9.24 12.90 1.35
C LYS A 106 8.15 12.06 0.73
N GLU A 107 6.89 12.43 1.02
CA GLU A 107 5.73 11.80 0.40
C GLU A 107 5.41 12.43 -0.97
N TYR A 108 5.10 11.58 -1.92
CA TYR A 108 4.67 11.93 -3.26
C TYR A 108 3.40 11.16 -3.58
N THR A 109 2.28 11.85 -3.69
CA THR A 109 0.99 11.21 -3.94
C THR A 109 0.42 11.57 -5.30
N ALA A 110 -0.22 10.63 -5.94
CA ALA A 110 -1.03 10.85 -7.13
C ALA A 110 -2.43 10.27 -6.88
N ALA A 111 -3.48 11.04 -7.20
CA ALA A 111 -4.84 10.56 -7.08
C ALA A 111 -5.24 9.69 -8.27
N ASP A 112 -4.68 9.98 -9.44
CA ASP A 112 -4.95 9.26 -10.67
C ASP A 112 -3.70 9.15 -11.57
N SER A 113 -3.84 8.43 -12.70
CA SER A 113 -2.74 8.18 -13.63
C SER A 113 -2.23 9.44 -14.37
N ASN A 114 -3.01 10.53 -14.43
CA ASN A 114 -2.62 11.75 -15.16
C ASN A 114 -1.56 12.54 -14.38
N GLU A 115 -1.58 12.46 -13.05
CA GLU A 115 -0.65 13.17 -12.17
C GLU A 115 0.70 12.45 -12.04
N ILE A 116 0.74 11.12 -12.24
CA ILE A 116 1.90 10.28 -11.97
C ILE A 116 3.18 10.81 -12.63
N GLN A 117 3.12 11.23 -13.90
CA GLN A 117 4.30 11.66 -14.65
C GLN A 117 4.98 12.89 -14.01
N SER A 118 4.21 13.87 -13.57
CA SER A 118 4.75 15.08 -12.93
C SER A 118 5.29 14.78 -11.53
N VAL A 119 4.54 13.97 -10.77
CA VAL A 119 4.91 13.56 -9.40
C VAL A 119 6.21 12.73 -9.40
N VAL A 120 6.34 11.77 -10.32
CA VAL A 120 7.57 10.98 -10.48
C VAL A 120 8.76 11.87 -10.85
N THR A 121 8.57 12.83 -11.77
CA THR A 121 9.64 13.74 -12.16
C THR A 121 10.16 14.51 -10.95
N SER A 122 9.28 15.09 -10.15
CA SER A 122 9.67 15.80 -8.93
C SER A 122 10.38 14.89 -7.92
N ALA A 123 9.85 13.67 -7.72
CA ALA A 123 10.43 12.72 -6.77
C ALA A 123 11.84 12.28 -7.16
N VAL A 124 12.08 12.03 -8.46
CA VAL A 124 13.40 11.64 -8.98
C VAL A 124 14.42 12.78 -8.89
N ASP A 125 13.98 14.01 -9.04
CA ASP A 125 14.86 15.18 -8.98
C ASP A 125 15.27 15.55 -7.53
N GLU A 126 14.46 15.14 -6.54
CA GLU A 126 14.60 15.56 -5.15
C GLU A 126 15.09 14.45 -4.19
N CYS A 127 15.05 13.18 -4.60
CA CYS A 127 15.32 12.04 -3.73
C CYS A 127 16.40 11.12 -4.31
N ASP A 128 17.15 10.48 -3.39
CA ASP A 128 18.22 9.54 -3.73
C ASP A 128 17.67 8.14 -4.06
N ALA A 129 16.50 7.81 -3.52
CA ALA A 129 15.80 6.55 -3.72
C ALA A 129 14.29 6.76 -3.73
N LEU A 130 13.55 5.85 -4.38
CA LEU A 130 12.10 5.83 -4.37
C LEU A 130 11.59 4.49 -3.83
N TYR A 131 10.70 4.56 -2.85
CA TYR A 131 9.89 3.46 -2.38
C TYR A 131 8.48 3.56 -2.96
N ILE A 132 8.00 2.45 -3.52
CA ILE A 132 6.68 2.37 -4.13
C ILE A 132 5.99 1.14 -3.53
N PRO A 133 4.98 1.32 -2.65
CA PRO A 133 4.25 0.21 -2.07
C PRO A 133 3.42 -0.55 -3.11
N THR A 134 2.88 -1.69 -2.72
CA THR A 134 1.96 -2.46 -3.56
C THR A 134 0.70 -1.63 -3.85
N GLN A 135 0.45 -1.40 -5.14
CA GLN A 135 -0.65 -0.57 -5.63
C GLN A 135 -1.15 -1.08 -6.98
N ARG A 136 -2.20 -0.47 -7.55
CA ARG A 136 -2.79 -0.89 -8.83
C ARG A 136 -1.78 -0.86 -9.98
N LEU A 137 -1.86 -1.86 -10.85
CA LEU A 137 -0.97 -2.07 -12.01
C LEU A 137 -0.90 -0.88 -12.99
N SER A 138 -1.91 -0.03 -13.05
CA SER A 138 -1.92 1.17 -13.89
C SER A 138 -0.82 2.17 -13.53
N THR A 139 -0.41 2.21 -12.28
CA THR A 139 0.68 3.07 -11.81
C THR A 139 2.05 2.53 -12.24
N ILE A 140 2.23 1.20 -12.29
CA ILE A 140 3.51 0.56 -12.64
C ILE A 140 3.85 0.70 -14.13
N SER A 141 2.87 0.75 -15.01
CA SER A 141 3.10 0.85 -16.47
C SER A 141 3.75 2.17 -16.90
N VAL A 142 3.53 3.25 -16.15
CA VAL A 142 4.14 4.56 -16.43
C VAL A 142 5.62 4.59 -16.05
N PHE A 143 6.04 3.87 -15.00
CA PHE A 143 7.45 3.81 -14.56
C PHE A 143 8.36 3.08 -15.55
N ARG A 144 7.86 2.07 -16.26
CA ARG A 144 8.63 1.32 -17.27
C ARG A 144 9.04 2.16 -18.49
N GLN A 145 8.36 3.26 -18.76
CA GLN A 145 8.56 4.04 -19.98
C GLN A 145 9.73 5.04 -19.88
N LYS A 146 10.17 5.43 -18.67
CA LYS A 146 11.22 6.44 -18.48
C LYS A 146 12.65 5.89 -18.37
N TYR A 147 12.81 4.57 -18.13
CA TYR A 147 14.12 3.92 -17.92
C TYR A 147 14.55 2.96 -19.06
N ARG A 148 14.07 3.20 -20.29
CA ARG A 148 14.56 2.55 -21.51
C ARG A 148 15.50 3.45 -22.29
#